data_99fa666f80aaaf74844fb7d02b178d8d
#
_entry.id   99fa666f80aaaf74844fb7d02b178d8d
#
_cell.length_a   1.000
_cell.length_b   1.000
_cell.length_c   1.000
_cell.angle_alpha   90.00
_cell.angle_beta   90.00
_cell.angle_gamma   90.00
#
_symmetry.space_group_name_H-M   'P 1'
#
loop_
_entity.id
_entity.type
_entity.pdbx_description
1 polymer ?
#
loop_
_entity_poly.entity_id
_entity_poly.type
_entity_poly.pdbx_seq_one_letter_code
_entity_poly.pdbx_strand_id
1 'polypeptide(L)'
;MIWTIIFWICVFCLVHSYVIYPFILRIFGGDLEAPTPLPHPAPQPMVSVLMAVYNEEKVLEQKIRSVFNTAYPAGQLEMLIGSDGSTDNTDIIIEKLIKEGYRIH
;
A
#
# COMPACT_ATOMS: atom_id res chain seq x y z
N MET A 1 -35.42 -18.34 23.52
CA MET A 1 -35.89 -17.96 22.18
C MET A 1 -35.12 -16.78 21.57
N ILE A 2 -35.01 -15.65 22.28
CA ILE A 2 -34.36 -14.44 21.70
C ILE A 2 -32.89 -14.68 21.34
N TRP A 3 -32.13 -15.40 22.16
CA TRP A 3 -30.74 -15.74 21.93
C TRP A 3 -30.53 -16.63 20.70
N THR A 4 -31.47 -17.53 20.45
CA THR A 4 -31.45 -18.40 19.27
C THR A 4 -31.68 -17.60 17.98
N ILE A 5 -32.56 -16.59 18.04
CA ILE A 5 -32.81 -15.69 16.91
C ILE A 5 -31.57 -14.86 16.62
N ILE A 6 -30.96 -14.26 17.65
CA ILE A 6 -29.73 -13.48 17.51
C ILE A 6 -28.61 -14.34 16.93
N PHE A 7 -28.43 -15.56 17.43
CA PHE A 7 -27.44 -16.48 16.90
C PHE A 7 -27.61 -16.71 15.39
N TRP A 8 -28.83 -17.02 14.93
CA TRP A 8 -29.08 -17.25 13.52
C TRP A 8 -28.93 -16.01 12.65
N ILE A 9 -29.24 -14.82 13.18
CA ILE A 9 -28.97 -13.55 12.49
C ILE A 9 -27.47 -13.37 12.31
N CYS A 10 -26.65 -13.58 13.34
CA CYS A 10 -25.21 -13.50 13.24
C CYS A 10 -24.63 -14.49 12.21
N VAL A 11 -25.09 -15.74 12.24
CA VAL A 11 -24.68 -16.76 11.25
C VAL A 11 -25.04 -16.31 9.84
N PHE A 12 -26.25 -15.81 9.64
CA PHE A 12 -26.69 -15.30 8.33
C PHE A 12 -25.81 -14.13 7.87
N CYS A 13 -25.49 -13.16 8.72
CA CYS A 13 -24.62 -12.03 8.39
C CYS A 13 -23.21 -12.50 7.99
N LEU A 14 -22.66 -13.49 8.68
CA LEU A 14 -21.37 -14.08 8.31
C LEU A 14 -21.41 -14.75 6.93
N VAL A 15 -22.40 -15.62 6.71
CA VAL A 15 -22.58 -16.29 5.42
C VAL A 15 -22.80 -15.28 4.29
N HIS A 16 -23.60 -14.24 4.54
CA HIS A 16 -23.82 -13.17 3.58
C HIS A 16 -22.52 -12.46 3.22
N SER A 17 -21.75 -12.04 4.21
CA SER A 17 -20.52 -11.26 3.98
C SER A 17 -19.40 -12.06 3.29
N TYR A 18 -19.23 -13.32 3.66
CA TYR A 18 -18.10 -14.11 3.18
C TYR A 18 -18.41 -15.03 2.00
N VAL A 19 -19.66 -15.36 1.78
CA VAL A 19 -20.08 -16.27 0.70
C VAL A 19 -20.97 -15.57 -0.31
N ILE A 20 -22.10 -15.01 0.14
CA ILE A 20 -23.12 -14.46 -0.77
C ILE A 20 -22.59 -13.23 -1.48
N TYR A 21 -21.99 -12.29 -0.78
CA TYR A 21 -21.49 -11.04 -1.35
C TYR A 21 -20.39 -11.25 -2.41
N PRO A 22 -19.31 -12.02 -2.14
CA PRO A 22 -18.32 -12.32 -3.19
C PRO A 22 -18.92 -13.07 -4.39
N PHE A 23 -19.89 -13.96 -4.15
CA PHE A 23 -20.56 -14.68 -5.21
C PHE A 23 -21.41 -13.76 -6.10
N ILE A 24 -22.14 -12.81 -5.50
CA ILE A 24 -22.89 -11.78 -6.23
C ILE A 24 -21.93 -10.92 -7.05
N LEU A 25 -20.82 -10.46 -6.48
CA LEU A 25 -19.82 -9.68 -7.20
C LEU A 25 -19.25 -10.45 -8.40
N ARG A 26 -19.04 -11.75 -8.26
CA ARG A 26 -18.54 -12.59 -9.36
C ARG A 26 -19.55 -12.71 -10.52
N ILE A 27 -20.86 -12.76 -10.20
CA ILE A 27 -21.92 -12.87 -11.21
C ILE A 27 -22.19 -11.51 -11.88
N PHE A 28 -22.27 -10.45 -11.11
CA PHE A 28 -22.66 -9.14 -11.59
C PHE A 28 -21.49 -8.21 -11.89
N GLY A 29 -20.30 -8.53 -11.41
CA GLY A 29 -19.10 -7.71 -11.59
C GLY A 29 -18.56 -7.65 -13.00
N GLY A 30 -19.09 -8.46 -13.91
CA GLY A 30 -18.62 -8.58 -15.28
C GLY A 30 -17.16 -9.04 -15.37
N ASP A 31 -16.75 -9.50 -16.52
CA ASP A 31 -15.33 -9.61 -16.83
C ASP A 31 -14.78 -8.18 -16.90
N LEU A 32 -14.07 -7.76 -15.84
CA LEU A 32 -13.18 -6.61 -15.97
C LEU A 32 -12.24 -7.01 -17.10
N GLU A 33 -12.43 -6.40 -18.27
CA GLU A 33 -11.50 -6.55 -19.37
C GLU A 33 -10.10 -6.39 -18.78
N ALA A 34 -9.27 -7.43 -18.93
CA ALA A 34 -7.88 -7.34 -18.53
C ALA A 34 -7.34 -6.05 -19.15
N PRO A 35 -6.70 -5.17 -18.35
CA PRO A 35 -6.22 -3.91 -18.90
C PRO A 35 -5.45 -4.21 -20.17
N THR A 36 -5.87 -3.61 -21.27
CA THR A 36 -5.21 -3.77 -22.56
C THR A 36 -3.73 -3.57 -22.37
N PRO A 37 -2.86 -4.51 -22.80
CA PRO A 37 -1.43 -4.35 -22.66
C PRO A 37 -1.03 -2.99 -23.20
N LEU A 38 -0.46 -2.14 -22.36
CA LEU A 38 0.04 -0.84 -22.80
C LEU A 38 1.05 -1.08 -23.93
N PRO A 39 1.01 -0.29 -25.02
CA PRO A 39 1.98 -0.44 -26.08
C PRO A 39 3.40 -0.32 -25.51
N HIS A 40 4.26 -1.27 -25.82
CA HIS A 40 5.66 -1.20 -25.47
C HIS A 40 6.43 -0.37 -26.54
N PRO A 41 7.27 0.57 -26.11
CA PRO A 41 7.53 1.01 -24.76
C PRO A 41 6.52 2.08 -24.31
N ALA A 42 5.70 1.78 -23.31
CA ALA A 42 4.87 2.81 -22.68
C ALA A 42 5.78 3.75 -21.87
N PRO A 43 5.53 5.06 -21.89
CA PRO A 43 6.18 5.97 -20.96
C PRO A 43 5.87 5.54 -19.53
N GLN A 44 6.90 5.29 -18.74
CA GLN A 44 6.70 4.87 -17.35
C GLN A 44 6.14 6.06 -16.55
N PRO A 45 5.04 5.90 -15.82
CA PRO A 45 4.44 6.99 -15.05
C PRO A 45 5.33 7.39 -13.85
N MET A 46 5.12 8.60 -13.33
CA MET A 46 5.68 8.99 -12.04
C MET A 46 5.01 8.17 -10.93
N VAL A 47 5.80 7.59 -10.07
CA VAL A 47 5.34 6.80 -8.92
C VAL A 47 5.76 7.48 -7.64
N SER A 48 4.78 7.81 -6.79
CA SER A 48 5.00 8.34 -5.46
C SER A 48 4.71 7.25 -4.43
N VAL A 49 5.71 6.86 -3.66
CA VAL A 49 5.59 5.89 -2.57
C VAL A 49 5.30 6.65 -1.28
N LEU A 50 4.15 6.39 -0.67
CA LEU A 50 3.79 6.98 0.62
C LEU A 50 4.17 6.04 1.75
N MET A 51 4.88 6.55 2.75
CA MET A 51 5.30 5.79 3.92
C MET A 51 5.06 6.60 5.19
N ALA A 52 4.37 6.02 6.16
CA ALA A 52 4.29 6.57 7.51
C ALA A 52 5.29 5.85 8.41
N VAL A 53 6.03 6.61 9.21
CA VAL A 53 7.08 6.06 10.09
C VAL A 53 6.94 6.61 11.52
N TYR A 54 7.20 5.74 12.48
CA TYR A 54 7.28 6.10 13.89
C TYR A 54 8.31 5.21 14.59
N ASN A 55 9.41 5.81 15.08
CA ASN A 55 10.48 5.10 15.77
C ASN A 55 11.03 3.88 15.01
N GLU A 56 11.37 4.07 13.74
CA GLU A 56 11.80 3.00 12.82
C GLU A 56 13.31 3.06 12.50
N GLU A 57 14.13 3.70 13.34
CA GLU A 57 15.57 3.94 13.09
C GLU A 57 16.34 2.71 12.62
N LYS A 58 16.00 1.49 13.12
CA LYS A 58 16.73 0.26 12.84
C LYS A 58 16.54 -0.29 11.43
N VAL A 59 15.39 0.00 10.80
CA VAL A 59 14.98 -0.62 9.54
C VAL A 59 14.71 0.38 8.44
N LEU A 60 14.54 1.66 8.77
CA LEU A 60 14.13 2.70 7.84
C LEU A 60 15.11 2.88 6.69
N GLU A 61 16.41 2.98 6.95
CA GLU A 61 17.43 3.14 5.91
C GLU A 61 17.39 1.99 4.92
N GLN A 62 17.29 0.75 5.41
CA GLN A 62 17.21 -0.43 4.56
C GLN A 62 15.94 -0.44 3.71
N LYS A 63 14.80 -0.07 4.29
CA LYS A 63 13.51 0.03 3.56
C LYS A 63 13.60 1.04 2.42
N ILE A 64 14.07 2.26 2.71
CA ILE A 64 14.19 3.32 1.71
C ILE A 64 15.13 2.88 0.59
N ARG A 65 16.32 2.38 0.91
CA ARG A 65 17.28 1.91 -0.09
C ARG A 65 16.71 0.77 -0.94
N SER A 66 15.93 -0.15 -0.35
CA SER A 66 15.31 -1.24 -1.10
C SER A 66 14.26 -0.76 -2.10
N VAL A 67 13.48 0.27 -1.77
CA VAL A 67 12.51 0.88 -2.69
C VAL A 67 13.21 1.53 -3.87
N PHE A 68 14.27 2.30 -3.64
CA PHE A 68 15.00 2.96 -4.73
C PHE A 68 15.93 2.01 -5.50
N ASN A 69 16.24 0.83 -4.97
CA ASN A 69 17.03 -0.20 -5.67
C ASN A 69 16.17 -1.12 -6.55
N THR A 70 15.01 -0.66 -6.98
CA THR A 70 14.13 -1.38 -7.91
C THR A 70 14.54 -1.11 -9.35
N ALA A 71 14.04 -1.95 -10.28
CA ALA A 71 14.27 -1.74 -11.72
C ALA A 71 13.49 -0.55 -12.29
N TYR A 72 12.85 0.26 -11.47
CA TYR A 72 12.10 1.44 -11.89
C TYR A 72 13.03 2.65 -12.05
N PRO A 73 12.84 3.53 -13.08
CA PRO A 73 13.71 4.67 -13.29
C PRO A 73 13.73 5.61 -12.08
N ALA A 74 14.90 5.90 -11.55
CA ALA A 74 15.06 6.73 -10.36
C ALA A 74 14.48 8.16 -10.53
N GLY A 75 14.47 8.68 -11.77
CA GLY A 75 13.87 9.99 -12.08
C GLY A 75 12.34 10.02 -12.03
N GLN A 76 11.68 8.86 -12.01
CA GLN A 76 10.22 8.72 -12.00
C GLN A 76 9.71 8.07 -10.70
N LEU A 77 10.58 7.92 -9.72
CA LEU A 77 10.26 7.40 -8.40
C LEU A 77 10.55 8.47 -7.34
N GLU A 78 9.58 8.72 -6.48
CA GLU A 78 9.74 9.58 -5.32
C GLU A 78 9.10 8.94 -4.09
N MET A 79 9.51 9.37 -2.91
CA MET A 79 8.96 8.87 -1.66
C MET A 79 8.49 10.04 -0.79
N LEU A 80 7.27 9.97 -0.32
CA LEU A 80 6.71 10.89 0.66
C LEU A 80 6.67 10.19 2.01
N ILE A 81 7.41 10.71 2.98
CA ILE A 81 7.52 10.12 4.32
C ILE A 81 6.86 11.04 5.33
N GLY A 82 5.81 10.54 5.99
CA GLY A 82 5.22 11.17 7.16
C GLY A 82 5.82 10.60 8.44
N SER A 83 6.56 11.41 9.21
CA SER A 83 7.02 11.04 10.55
C SER A 83 6.01 11.53 11.58
N ASP A 84 5.51 10.61 12.40
CA ASP A 84 4.51 10.91 13.44
C ASP A 84 5.18 11.24 14.80
N GLY A 85 6.10 12.22 14.77
CA GLY A 85 6.78 12.69 15.98
C GLY A 85 7.72 11.65 16.57
N SER A 86 8.58 11.03 15.75
CA SER A 86 9.59 10.07 16.21
C SER A 86 10.52 10.67 17.26
N THR A 87 10.83 9.89 18.28
CA THR A 87 11.70 10.28 19.40
C THR A 87 13.11 9.68 19.29
N ASP A 88 13.34 8.84 18.29
CA ASP A 88 14.63 8.20 17.97
C ASP A 88 15.33 8.92 16.79
N ASN A 89 16.33 8.29 16.19
CA ASN A 89 17.07 8.86 15.07
C ASN A 89 16.38 8.77 13.71
N THR A 90 15.08 8.41 13.67
CA THR A 90 14.32 8.25 12.42
C THR A 90 14.43 9.47 11.51
N ASP A 91 14.17 10.68 12.04
CA ASP A 91 14.18 11.91 11.25
C ASP A 91 15.60 12.26 10.76
N ILE A 92 16.63 11.97 11.56
CA ILE A 92 18.05 12.17 11.18
C ILE A 92 18.44 11.27 10.00
N ILE A 93 17.92 10.03 9.98
CA ILE A 93 18.15 9.08 8.88
C ILE A 93 17.48 9.58 7.59
N ILE A 94 16.27 10.12 7.69
CA ILE A 94 15.56 10.68 6.53
C ILE A 94 16.37 11.84 5.95
N GLU A 95 16.79 12.80 6.77
CA GLU A 95 17.61 13.94 6.33
C GLU A 95 18.93 13.51 5.69
N LYS A 96 19.59 12.51 6.25
CA LYS A 96 20.81 11.93 5.67
C LYS A 96 20.57 11.42 4.26
N LEU A 97 19.50 10.63 4.06
CA LEU A 97 19.17 10.05 2.77
C LEU A 97 18.75 11.11 1.73
N ILE A 98 18.06 12.17 2.15
CA ILE A 98 17.77 13.31 1.28
C ILE A 98 19.09 13.97 0.80
N LYS A 99 20.07 14.16 1.69
CA LYS A 99 21.40 14.70 1.34
C LYS A 99 22.20 13.77 0.42
N GLU A 100 21.98 12.47 0.51
CA GLU A 100 22.56 11.47 -0.40
C GLU A 100 21.95 11.50 -1.81
N GLY A 101 20.87 12.26 -2.03
CA GLY A 101 20.25 12.47 -3.34
C GLY A 101 19.00 11.62 -3.59
N TYR A 102 18.48 10.94 -2.58
CA TYR A 102 17.19 10.25 -2.71
C TYR A 102 16.06 11.28 -2.79
N ARG A 103 15.10 11.05 -3.69
CA ARG A 103 13.92 11.93 -3.84
C ARG A 103 12.89 11.62 -2.75
N ILE A 104 13.13 12.18 -1.56
CA ILE A 104 12.28 12.03 -0.38
C ILE A 104 11.72 13.40 0.00
N HIS A 105 10.43 13.44 0.30
CA HIS A 105 9.67 14.64 0.69
C HIS A 105 8.90 14.42 1.98
#